data_14d852b602f36f7f909b4088a137b107
#
_entry.id   14d852b602f36f7f909b4088a137b107
#
_cell.length_a   1.000
_cell.length_b   1.000
_cell.length_c   1.000
_cell.angle_alpha   90.00
_cell.angle_beta   90.00
_cell.angle_gamma   90.00
#
_symmetry.space_group_name_H-M   'P 1'
#
loop_
_entity.id
_entity.type
_entity.pdbx_description
1 polymer ?
#
loop_
_entity_poly.entity_id
_entity_poly.type
_entity_poly.pdbx_seq_one_letter_code
_entity_poly.pdbx_strand_id
1 'polypeptide(L)'
;MTYKVLNNITLKNVSDGVLSNVLTELLVIPVNKKILASPEFKELDKKSNGYISTSIKDSISPSNQNHLISSLGGVKAKKILLINDLNEKDDIYLWLNKYKYIAKIANSIGCKNLAVLDGQNYPKGKDKFWFLETISRSIESGAYIFSTTKNKTAKTEKIGKDIISSQVSLRNVTIITAKLSSSDTKKAKIAVARGFSVGEGVNTAKHLGDLPANHATPKLIEKIVKNTVKNYSGLKVKSLNEKDLARLKMGSYLSVSKGSDEPPRMIIIEYNGGKKNEKPVALVGKGITFDTGGISLKPSSGMDEMKWDMCGAGTVFGVMCSLARIKADVNVVGIMACAENMPSARATKPGDVVTSMSGQTIEILNTDAEGRLVLADALTYVGRYKPSYVIDMATLTGAVVIALGSHASGVMANNQFLADKIIESGEETGDRAWQLPLWNEYKSCTKTNFADLANIGGGREAGTIHAAAFLSKFAEDYKWAHMDIAASAWSSSPKGGTGRPVPLICDSVSYTHLTLPTITGV
;
A
#
# COMPACT_ATOMS: atom_id res chain seq x y z
N MET A 1 1.07 -17.18 6.29
CA MET A 1 1.97 -16.91 5.16
C MET A 1 2.43 -15.47 5.29
N THR A 2 3.71 -15.20 5.33
CA THR A 2 4.23 -13.83 5.21
C THR A 2 4.47 -13.57 3.72
N TYR A 3 3.99 -12.45 3.20
CA TYR A 3 4.20 -12.08 1.79
C TYR A 3 5.54 -11.38 1.57
N LYS A 4 6.51 -11.82 2.34
CA LYS A 4 7.91 -11.47 2.20
C LYS A 4 8.43 -12.08 0.90
N VAL A 5 8.89 -11.23 -0.01
CA VAL A 5 9.46 -11.65 -1.29
C VAL A 5 10.95 -11.94 -1.14
N LEU A 6 11.67 -10.99 -0.52
CA LEU A 6 13.09 -11.12 -0.26
C LEU A 6 13.36 -11.82 1.09
N ASN A 7 14.45 -12.57 1.17
CA ASN A 7 14.91 -13.12 2.45
C ASN A 7 15.42 -12.01 3.37
N ASN A 8 16.22 -11.09 2.81
CA ASN A 8 16.78 -9.96 3.55
C ASN A 8 17.22 -8.83 2.61
N ILE A 9 17.33 -7.64 3.19
CA ILE A 9 18.09 -6.51 2.65
C ILE A 9 19.19 -6.18 3.65
N THR A 10 20.44 -6.19 3.22
CA THR A 10 21.61 -5.91 4.05
C THR A 10 22.30 -4.62 3.61
N LEU A 11 23.00 -3.98 4.56
CA LEU A 11 23.80 -2.80 4.31
C LEU A 11 25.27 -3.16 4.44
N LYS A 12 26.10 -2.74 3.46
CA LYS A 12 27.56 -2.81 3.51
C LYS A 12 28.16 -1.45 3.25
N ASN A 13 29.20 -1.12 4.00
CA ASN A 13 30.02 0.06 3.71
C ASN A 13 30.99 -0.26 2.58
N VAL A 14 31.19 0.68 1.67
CA VAL A 14 32.29 0.65 0.71
C VAL A 14 33.60 0.78 1.48
N SER A 15 34.51 -0.12 1.25
CA SER A 15 35.93 -0.05 1.61
C SER A 15 36.74 -0.42 0.39
N ASP A 16 38.04 -0.15 0.39
CA ASP A 16 38.94 -0.43 -0.73
C ASP A 16 38.75 -1.87 -1.27
N GLY A 17 38.56 -1.99 -2.57
CA GLY A 17 38.35 -3.26 -3.26
C GLY A 17 36.96 -3.90 -3.10
N VAL A 18 36.00 -3.29 -2.38
CA VAL A 18 34.70 -3.90 -2.14
C VAL A 18 33.88 -4.07 -3.41
N LEU A 19 33.82 -3.05 -4.29
CA LEU A 19 32.96 -3.15 -5.48
C LEU A 19 33.41 -4.27 -6.43
N SER A 20 34.69 -4.41 -6.67
CA SER A 20 35.24 -5.47 -7.54
C SER A 20 35.11 -6.86 -6.90
N ASN A 21 35.04 -6.93 -5.57
CA ASN A 21 34.95 -8.16 -4.79
C ASN A 21 33.54 -8.52 -4.33
N VAL A 22 32.51 -7.75 -4.70
CA VAL A 22 31.12 -8.07 -4.37
C VAL A 22 30.69 -9.34 -5.10
N LEU A 23 30.52 -10.41 -4.34
CA LEU A 23 29.97 -11.66 -4.85
C LEU A 23 28.46 -11.52 -5.01
N THR A 24 28.02 -11.19 -6.21
CA THR A 24 26.62 -11.01 -6.56
C THR A 24 26.33 -11.46 -7.99
N GLU A 25 25.08 -11.74 -8.30
CA GLU A 25 24.69 -12.06 -9.69
C GLU A 25 24.46 -10.80 -10.51
N LEU A 26 23.99 -9.72 -9.86
CA LEU A 26 23.78 -8.42 -10.49
C LEU A 26 24.30 -7.31 -9.57
N LEU A 27 25.19 -6.46 -10.09
CA LEU A 27 25.63 -5.21 -9.46
C LEU A 27 25.01 -4.02 -10.19
N VAL A 28 24.29 -3.18 -9.46
CA VAL A 28 23.70 -1.94 -10.01
C VAL A 28 24.57 -0.77 -9.66
N ILE A 29 24.95 -0.01 -10.67
CA ILE A 29 25.81 1.17 -10.55
C ILE A 29 25.08 2.40 -11.10
N PRO A 30 24.72 3.38 -10.24
CA PRO A 30 24.24 4.68 -10.68
C PRO A 30 25.36 5.46 -11.39
N VAL A 31 25.09 5.93 -12.61
CA VAL A 31 26.04 6.67 -13.43
C VAL A 31 25.86 8.16 -13.17
N ASN A 32 26.71 8.74 -12.32
CA ASN A 32 26.78 10.17 -12.04
C ASN A 32 28.22 10.62 -11.79
N LYS A 33 28.46 11.93 -11.76
CA LYS A 33 29.80 12.50 -11.59
C LYS A 33 30.47 12.07 -10.29
N LYS A 34 29.73 11.93 -9.18
CA LYS A 34 30.27 11.54 -7.87
C LYS A 34 30.78 10.09 -7.92
N ILE A 35 30.00 9.18 -8.46
CA ILE A 35 30.37 7.77 -8.57
C ILE A 35 31.53 7.58 -9.54
N LEU A 36 31.49 8.17 -10.73
CA LEU A 36 32.57 8.03 -11.72
C LEU A 36 33.92 8.60 -11.24
N ALA A 37 33.90 9.61 -10.37
CA ALA A 37 35.11 10.18 -9.77
C ALA A 37 35.62 9.37 -8.55
N SER A 38 34.81 8.45 -7.99
CA SER A 38 35.17 7.72 -6.76
C SER A 38 36.33 6.76 -6.96
N PRO A 39 37.18 6.57 -5.94
CA PRO A 39 38.29 5.61 -5.99
C PRO A 39 37.80 4.18 -6.25
N GLU A 40 36.66 3.82 -5.66
CA GLU A 40 36.06 2.48 -5.75
C GLU A 40 35.59 2.18 -7.18
N PHE A 41 35.02 3.16 -7.87
CA PHE A 41 34.62 2.99 -9.28
C PHE A 41 35.86 2.90 -10.18
N LYS A 42 36.87 3.74 -9.96
CA LYS A 42 38.12 3.70 -10.73
C LYS A 42 38.83 2.35 -10.58
N GLU A 43 38.86 1.77 -9.37
CA GLU A 43 39.39 0.43 -9.13
C GLU A 43 38.58 -0.65 -9.87
N LEU A 44 37.24 -0.57 -9.78
CA LEU A 44 36.34 -1.49 -10.47
C LEU A 44 36.55 -1.44 -11.98
N ASP A 45 36.63 -0.24 -12.55
CA ASP A 45 36.82 -0.02 -13.99
C ASP A 45 38.21 -0.52 -14.45
N LYS A 46 39.26 -0.23 -13.68
CA LYS A 46 40.61 -0.77 -13.93
C LYS A 46 40.62 -2.30 -13.98
N LYS A 47 39.92 -2.99 -13.06
CA LYS A 47 39.79 -4.46 -13.04
C LYS A 47 38.99 -5.00 -14.23
N SER A 48 38.12 -4.20 -14.81
CA SER A 48 37.42 -4.52 -16.06
C SER A 48 38.18 -4.10 -17.33
N ASN A 49 39.44 -3.67 -17.21
CA ASN A 49 40.23 -3.14 -18.30
C ASN A 49 39.57 -1.94 -19.05
N GLY A 50 38.86 -1.06 -18.31
CA GLY A 50 38.16 0.10 -18.88
C GLY A 50 36.82 -0.24 -19.57
N TYR A 51 36.41 -1.50 -19.54
CA TYR A 51 35.18 -1.96 -20.22
C TYR A 51 33.91 -1.26 -19.71
N ILE A 52 33.83 -1.04 -18.39
CA ILE A 52 32.66 -0.37 -17.79
C ILE A 52 32.56 1.08 -18.26
N SER A 53 33.66 1.86 -18.21
CA SER A 53 33.70 3.24 -18.68
C SER A 53 33.39 3.35 -20.18
N THR A 54 33.89 2.44 -21.00
CA THR A 54 33.54 2.37 -22.42
C THR A 54 32.06 2.11 -22.62
N SER A 55 31.51 1.11 -21.93
CA SER A 55 30.07 0.80 -22.00
C SER A 55 29.18 1.96 -21.57
N ILE A 56 29.61 2.77 -20.58
CA ILE A 56 28.90 3.98 -20.16
C ILE A 56 28.86 5.02 -21.29
N LYS A 57 30.01 5.28 -21.94
CA LYS A 57 30.11 6.25 -23.04
C LYS A 57 29.26 5.86 -24.24
N ASP A 58 29.24 4.56 -24.56
CA ASP A 58 28.58 4.04 -25.76
C ASP A 58 27.08 3.86 -25.59
N SER A 59 26.61 3.63 -24.35
CA SER A 59 25.24 3.13 -24.14
C SER A 59 24.37 3.97 -23.23
N ILE A 60 24.93 4.81 -22.35
CA ILE A 60 24.15 5.66 -21.45
C ILE A 60 23.96 7.04 -22.10
N SER A 61 22.69 7.36 -22.35
CA SER A 61 22.25 8.65 -22.92
C SER A 61 20.92 9.07 -22.31
N PRO A 62 20.44 10.30 -22.53
CA PRO A 62 19.11 10.72 -22.11
C PRO A 62 17.98 9.82 -22.64
N SER A 63 18.17 9.21 -23.83
CA SER A 63 17.21 8.29 -24.45
C SER A 63 17.39 6.83 -24.02
N ASN A 64 18.59 6.45 -23.52
CA ASN A 64 18.88 5.11 -23.03
C ASN A 64 19.40 5.17 -21.60
N GLN A 65 18.47 5.01 -20.64
CA GLN A 65 18.72 5.23 -19.22
C GLN A 65 19.33 4.04 -18.48
N ASN A 66 19.30 2.83 -19.06
CA ASN A 66 19.74 1.61 -18.39
C ASN A 66 20.47 0.68 -19.37
N HIS A 67 21.64 0.19 -18.99
CA HIS A 67 22.41 -0.74 -19.79
C HIS A 67 22.91 -1.93 -18.99
N LEU A 68 22.52 -3.13 -19.39
CA LEU A 68 22.93 -4.39 -18.75
C LEU A 68 24.11 -4.98 -19.51
N ILE A 69 25.25 -5.15 -18.82
CA ILE A 69 26.46 -5.73 -19.37
C ILE A 69 26.89 -6.99 -18.61
N SER A 70 27.64 -7.87 -19.28
CA SER A 70 28.34 -8.98 -18.63
C SER A 70 29.66 -8.48 -18.06
N SER A 71 30.07 -8.95 -16.88
CA SER A 71 31.36 -8.55 -16.28
C SER A 71 32.59 -9.16 -16.94
N LEU A 72 32.40 -10.13 -17.82
CA LEU A 72 33.47 -10.86 -18.54
C LEU A 72 34.55 -11.44 -17.62
N GLY A 73 34.24 -11.68 -16.34
CA GLY A 73 35.18 -12.25 -15.37
C GLY A 73 36.18 -11.24 -14.75
N GLY A 74 36.18 -9.97 -15.19
CA GLY A 74 37.06 -8.93 -14.64
C GLY A 74 36.73 -8.54 -13.21
N VAL A 75 35.49 -8.78 -12.77
CA VAL A 75 35.00 -8.53 -11.41
C VAL A 75 34.12 -9.68 -10.94
N LYS A 76 33.91 -9.83 -9.62
CA LYS A 76 33.15 -10.97 -9.06
C LYS A 76 31.65 -10.92 -9.33
N ALA A 77 31.06 -9.75 -9.62
CA ALA A 77 29.69 -9.65 -10.06
C ALA A 77 29.54 -10.31 -11.45
N LYS A 78 28.50 -11.15 -11.66
CA LYS A 78 28.29 -11.83 -12.95
C LYS A 78 27.83 -10.85 -14.04
N LYS A 79 26.95 -9.92 -13.68
CA LYS A 79 26.37 -8.90 -14.55
C LYS A 79 26.40 -7.54 -13.85
N ILE A 80 26.47 -6.48 -14.63
CA ILE A 80 26.42 -5.09 -14.13
C ILE A 80 25.29 -4.36 -14.85
N LEU A 81 24.42 -3.74 -14.09
CA LEU A 81 23.37 -2.86 -14.59
C LEU A 81 23.80 -1.41 -14.34
N LEU A 82 24.17 -0.73 -15.41
CA LEU A 82 24.46 0.69 -15.40
C LEU A 82 23.14 1.46 -15.52
N ILE A 83 22.88 2.36 -14.59
CA ILE A 83 21.63 3.14 -14.59
C ILE A 83 21.98 4.63 -14.60
N ASN A 84 21.38 5.39 -15.51
CA ASN A 84 21.52 6.86 -15.47
C ASN A 84 20.92 7.37 -14.16
N ASP A 85 21.69 8.13 -13.38
CA ASP A 85 21.21 8.59 -12.07
C ASP A 85 20.15 9.69 -12.21
N LEU A 86 19.29 9.81 -11.21
CA LEU A 86 18.28 10.86 -11.14
C LEU A 86 18.90 12.14 -10.57
N ASN A 87 18.34 13.28 -10.95
CA ASN A 87 18.75 14.58 -10.43
C ASN A 87 18.03 14.89 -9.11
N GLU A 88 18.62 15.76 -8.29
CA GLU A 88 18.02 16.23 -7.03
C GLU A 88 16.66 16.92 -7.23
N LYS A 89 16.39 17.46 -8.43
CA LYS A 89 15.14 18.12 -8.80
C LYS A 89 14.08 17.15 -9.32
N ASP A 90 14.44 15.89 -9.56
CA ASP A 90 13.51 14.90 -10.07
C ASP A 90 12.50 14.51 -8.98
N ASP A 91 11.27 14.26 -9.42
CA ASP A 91 10.18 13.88 -8.56
C ASP A 91 10.47 12.57 -7.79
N ILE A 92 10.11 12.54 -6.50
CA ILE A 92 10.25 11.36 -5.64
C ILE A 92 9.64 10.11 -6.27
N TYR A 93 8.54 10.25 -7.01
CA TYR A 93 7.88 9.15 -7.71
C TYR A 93 8.79 8.49 -8.77
N LEU A 94 9.65 9.26 -9.43
CA LEU A 94 10.63 8.71 -10.37
C LEU A 94 11.68 7.86 -9.66
N TRP A 95 12.14 8.31 -8.49
CA TRP A 95 13.06 7.54 -7.63
C TRP A 95 12.48 6.20 -7.21
N LEU A 96 11.24 6.19 -6.74
CA LEU A 96 10.53 4.96 -6.36
C LEU A 96 10.42 3.99 -7.53
N ASN A 97 9.98 4.46 -8.69
CA ASN A 97 9.75 3.62 -9.86
C ASN A 97 11.05 3.04 -10.42
N LYS A 98 12.13 3.80 -10.38
CA LYS A 98 13.46 3.32 -10.80
C LYS A 98 13.89 2.09 -10.02
N TYR A 99 13.79 2.11 -8.69
CA TYR A 99 14.18 0.97 -7.86
C TYR A 99 13.19 -0.21 -7.92
N LYS A 100 11.91 0.06 -8.11
CA LYS A 100 10.93 -1.00 -8.46
C LYS A 100 11.29 -1.68 -9.79
N TYR A 101 11.72 -0.91 -10.78
CA TYR A 101 12.12 -1.41 -12.09
C TYR A 101 13.39 -2.27 -12.00
N ILE A 102 14.40 -1.87 -11.21
CA ILE A 102 15.61 -2.66 -10.96
C ILE A 102 15.26 -4.05 -10.40
N ALA A 103 14.32 -4.13 -9.45
CA ALA A 103 13.86 -5.41 -8.91
C ALA A 103 13.17 -6.28 -9.97
N LYS A 104 12.40 -5.68 -10.89
CA LYS A 104 11.79 -6.38 -12.03
C LYS A 104 12.85 -6.93 -12.99
N ILE A 105 13.88 -6.13 -13.33
CA ILE A 105 15.02 -6.60 -14.16
C ILE A 105 15.71 -7.77 -13.47
N ALA A 106 16.03 -7.66 -12.18
CA ALA A 106 16.68 -8.73 -11.44
C ALA A 106 15.87 -10.04 -11.51
N ASN A 107 14.55 -9.97 -11.35
CA ASN A 107 13.67 -11.12 -11.49
C ASN A 107 13.66 -11.67 -12.93
N SER A 108 13.57 -10.82 -13.96
CA SER A 108 13.47 -11.26 -15.36
C SER A 108 14.71 -12.00 -15.85
N ILE A 109 15.89 -11.67 -15.31
CA ILE A 109 17.15 -12.37 -15.63
C ILE A 109 17.45 -13.54 -14.68
N GLY A 110 16.52 -13.92 -13.80
CA GLY A 110 16.70 -15.03 -12.86
C GLY A 110 17.69 -14.76 -11.72
N CYS A 111 17.97 -13.50 -11.41
CA CYS A 111 18.93 -13.10 -10.38
C CYS A 111 18.43 -13.44 -8.97
N LYS A 112 19.25 -14.10 -8.17
CA LYS A 112 18.96 -14.42 -6.76
C LYS A 112 19.57 -13.40 -5.79
N ASN A 113 20.72 -12.84 -6.14
CA ASN A 113 21.49 -11.94 -5.29
C ASN A 113 21.78 -10.65 -6.06
N LEU A 114 21.24 -9.54 -5.56
CA LEU A 114 21.38 -8.19 -6.11
C LEU A 114 22.24 -7.35 -5.17
N ALA A 115 23.20 -6.61 -5.73
CA ALA A 115 23.89 -5.53 -5.03
C ALA A 115 23.57 -4.19 -5.68
N VAL A 116 23.28 -3.17 -4.91
CA VAL A 116 22.95 -1.82 -5.40
C VAL A 116 23.87 -0.82 -4.73
N LEU A 117 24.64 -0.07 -5.54
CA LEU A 117 25.48 1.00 -5.05
C LEU A 117 24.63 2.26 -4.80
N ASP A 118 24.80 2.88 -3.64
CA ASP A 118 24.25 4.20 -3.34
C ASP A 118 24.96 5.26 -4.21
N GLY A 119 24.16 5.95 -5.04
CA GLY A 119 24.65 6.99 -5.94
C GLY A 119 25.11 8.28 -5.26
N GLN A 120 24.91 8.40 -3.94
CA GLN A 120 25.23 9.61 -3.15
C GLN A 120 24.53 10.88 -3.70
N ASN A 121 23.43 10.68 -4.39
CA ASN A 121 22.57 11.72 -4.93
C ASN A 121 21.15 11.45 -4.45
N TYR A 122 20.45 12.47 -3.94
CA TYR A 122 19.15 12.32 -3.30
C TYR A 122 18.22 13.45 -3.75
N PRO A 123 16.89 13.26 -3.73
CA PRO A 123 15.96 14.34 -4.03
C PRO A 123 16.18 15.55 -3.11
N LYS A 124 15.90 16.76 -3.62
CA LYS A 124 16.02 18.00 -2.84
C LYS A 124 15.26 17.89 -1.51
N GLY A 125 15.92 18.20 -0.40
CA GLY A 125 15.36 18.16 0.95
C GLY A 125 15.31 16.75 1.57
N LYS A 126 15.83 15.73 0.87
CA LYS A 126 15.95 14.36 1.40
C LYS A 126 17.41 14.02 1.69
N ASP A 127 17.61 13.10 2.64
CA ASP A 127 18.92 12.63 3.03
C ASP A 127 19.18 11.16 2.66
N LYS A 128 20.37 10.67 3.01
CA LYS A 128 20.75 9.27 2.78
C LYS A 128 19.84 8.26 3.51
N PHE A 129 19.28 8.61 4.67
CA PHE A 129 18.44 7.68 5.43
C PHE A 129 17.08 7.53 4.80
N TRP A 130 16.48 8.64 4.36
CA TRP A 130 15.28 8.62 3.53
C TRP A 130 15.49 7.77 2.26
N PHE A 131 16.64 7.95 1.60
CA PHE A 131 16.98 7.19 0.40
C PHE A 131 17.09 5.69 0.68
N LEU A 132 17.77 5.29 1.77
CA LEU A 132 17.93 3.88 2.17
C LEU A 132 16.59 3.21 2.52
N GLU A 133 15.69 3.93 3.19
CA GLU A 133 14.33 3.47 3.44
C GLU A 133 13.55 3.29 2.13
N THR A 134 13.60 4.31 1.27
CA THR A 134 12.87 4.33 0.01
C THR A 134 13.32 3.26 -0.98
N ILE A 135 14.64 3.05 -1.14
CA ILE A 135 15.18 2.00 -2.02
C ILE A 135 14.81 0.61 -1.50
N SER A 136 14.90 0.38 -0.20
CA SER A 136 14.56 -0.91 0.42
C SER A 136 13.09 -1.26 0.20
N ARG A 137 12.19 -0.30 0.44
CA ARG A 137 10.76 -0.43 0.18
C ARG A 137 10.46 -0.69 -1.30
N SER A 138 11.12 0.06 -2.18
CA SER A 138 10.87 -0.01 -3.62
C SER A 138 11.34 -1.34 -4.21
N ILE A 139 12.50 -1.85 -3.80
CA ILE A 139 13.01 -3.13 -4.28
C ILE A 139 12.13 -4.28 -3.77
N GLU A 140 11.77 -4.31 -2.48
CA GLU A 140 10.88 -5.35 -1.94
C GLU A 140 9.53 -5.36 -2.66
N SER A 141 8.88 -4.20 -2.79
CA SER A 141 7.58 -4.08 -3.44
C SER A 141 7.63 -4.28 -4.97
N GLY A 142 8.76 -3.98 -5.60
CA GLY A 142 9.01 -4.18 -7.03
C GLY A 142 9.32 -5.63 -7.40
N ALA A 143 9.84 -6.42 -6.47
CA ALA A 143 10.13 -7.83 -6.66
C ALA A 143 8.89 -8.74 -6.60
N TYR A 144 7.74 -8.22 -6.15
CA TYR A 144 6.50 -8.98 -6.04
C TYR A 144 5.99 -9.47 -7.39
N ILE A 145 5.64 -10.76 -7.45
CA ILE A 145 4.97 -11.41 -8.59
C ILE A 145 3.85 -12.28 -8.02
N PHE A 146 2.62 -12.06 -8.50
CA PHE A 146 1.49 -12.91 -8.14
C PHE A 146 1.58 -14.28 -8.84
N SER A 147 1.57 -15.36 -8.05
CA SER A 147 1.70 -16.73 -8.57
C SER A 147 0.80 -17.75 -7.86
N THR A 148 -0.07 -17.29 -6.94
CA THR A 148 -0.84 -18.18 -6.05
C THR A 148 -1.76 -19.13 -6.80
N THR A 149 -2.39 -18.67 -7.87
CA THR A 149 -3.33 -19.45 -8.69
C THR A 149 -2.70 -20.03 -9.96
N LYS A 150 -1.40 -19.78 -10.19
CA LYS A 150 -0.70 -20.31 -11.35
C LYS A 150 -0.20 -21.74 -11.12
N ASN A 151 -0.26 -22.56 -12.15
CA ASN A 151 0.27 -23.92 -12.08
C ASN A 151 1.80 -23.88 -11.85
N LYS A 152 2.27 -24.59 -10.82
CA LYS A 152 3.70 -24.64 -10.45
C LYS A 152 4.56 -25.37 -11.48
N THR A 153 3.98 -26.15 -12.38
CA THR A 153 4.67 -26.84 -13.48
C THR A 153 4.96 -25.96 -14.68
N ALA A 154 4.25 -24.84 -14.84
CA ALA A 154 4.54 -23.85 -15.87
C ALA A 154 5.79 -23.03 -15.50
N LYS A 155 6.98 -23.68 -15.57
CA LYS A 155 8.25 -23.08 -15.12
C LYS A 155 8.79 -21.99 -16.04
N THR A 156 8.33 -21.91 -17.29
CA THR A 156 8.82 -20.92 -18.26
C THR A 156 7.79 -20.69 -19.37
N GLU A 157 7.41 -19.46 -19.60
CA GLU A 157 6.78 -19.05 -20.86
C GLU A 157 7.88 -18.61 -21.82
N LYS A 158 7.90 -19.22 -23.03
CA LYS A 158 8.73 -18.74 -24.12
C LYS A 158 7.98 -17.64 -24.86
N ILE A 159 8.42 -16.40 -24.72
CA ILE A 159 7.96 -15.30 -25.58
C ILE A 159 9.09 -14.96 -26.52
N GLY A 160 9.01 -15.42 -27.77
CA GLY A 160 10.08 -15.29 -28.76
C GLY A 160 11.30 -16.11 -28.40
N LYS A 161 12.50 -15.48 -28.39
CA LYS A 161 13.78 -16.12 -28.00
C LYS A 161 14.05 -16.03 -26.50
N ASP A 162 13.24 -15.28 -25.72
CA ASP A 162 13.48 -15.05 -24.30
C ASP A 162 12.67 -16.01 -23.42
N ILE A 163 13.33 -16.60 -22.45
CA ILE A 163 12.73 -17.43 -21.42
C ILE A 163 12.42 -16.52 -20.22
N ILE A 164 11.14 -16.18 -20.03
CA ILE A 164 10.71 -15.37 -18.88
C ILE A 164 10.30 -16.31 -17.75
N SER A 165 11.04 -16.25 -16.63
CA SER A 165 10.67 -16.94 -15.41
C SER A 165 9.45 -16.28 -14.78
N SER A 166 8.34 -17.01 -14.65
CA SER A 166 7.12 -16.54 -13.95
C SER A 166 7.26 -16.56 -12.42
N GLN A 167 8.41 -16.99 -11.88
CA GLN A 167 8.64 -17.09 -10.44
C GLN A 167 9.59 -16.00 -9.95
N VAL A 168 9.32 -15.48 -8.73
CA VAL A 168 10.25 -14.58 -8.06
C VAL A 168 11.58 -15.29 -7.87
N SER A 169 12.63 -14.78 -8.52
CA SER A 169 14.00 -15.30 -8.39
C SER A 169 14.81 -14.54 -7.35
N LEU A 170 14.61 -13.21 -7.25
CA LEU A 170 15.34 -12.34 -6.32
C LEU A 170 15.07 -12.75 -4.87
N ARG A 171 16.16 -12.96 -4.09
CA ARG A 171 16.10 -13.42 -2.70
C ARG A 171 16.82 -12.49 -1.73
N ASN A 172 17.99 -12.02 -2.11
CA ASN A 172 18.84 -11.25 -1.24
C ASN A 172 19.28 -9.95 -1.93
N VAL A 173 19.27 -8.86 -1.18
CA VAL A 173 19.72 -7.55 -1.65
C VAL A 173 20.79 -7.02 -0.71
N THR A 174 21.85 -6.48 -1.26
CA THR A 174 22.89 -5.74 -0.52
C THR A 174 22.93 -4.32 -1.02
N ILE A 175 22.66 -3.35 -0.16
CA ILE A 175 22.87 -1.93 -0.46
C ILE A 175 24.29 -1.58 -0.03
N ILE A 176 25.06 -1.00 -0.93
CA ILE A 176 26.47 -0.61 -0.71
C ILE A 176 26.51 0.91 -0.60
N THR A 177 26.94 1.43 0.55
CA THR A 177 27.05 2.88 0.80
C THR A 177 28.48 3.30 0.99
N ALA A 178 28.78 4.59 0.86
CA ALA A 178 30.02 5.19 1.34
C ALA A 178 30.23 4.86 2.83
N LYS A 179 31.48 4.93 3.30
CA LYS A 179 31.83 4.69 4.69
C LYS A 179 31.01 5.57 5.64
N LEU A 180 30.29 4.95 6.56
CA LEU A 180 29.44 5.61 7.54
C LEU A 180 30.11 5.63 8.91
N SER A 181 29.84 6.65 9.72
CA SER A 181 30.15 6.64 11.15
C SER A 181 29.39 5.52 11.86
N SER A 182 29.79 5.14 13.08
CA SER A 182 29.07 4.13 13.88
C SER A 182 27.63 4.55 14.15
N SER A 183 27.40 5.83 14.44
CA SER A 183 26.05 6.39 14.65
C SER A 183 25.20 6.32 13.37
N ASP A 184 25.75 6.77 12.24
CA ASP A 184 25.06 6.72 10.95
C ASP A 184 24.79 5.29 10.48
N THR A 185 25.72 4.36 10.75
CA THR A 185 25.51 2.94 10.47
C THR A 185 24.27 2.38 11.19
N LYS A 186 24.08 2.79 12.47
CA LYS A 186 22.90 2.39 13.23
C LYS A 186 21.61 2.96 12.62
N LYS A 187 21.59 4.27 12.28
CA LYS A 187 20.46 4.93 11.63
C LYS A 187 20.15 4.31 10.27
N ALA A 188 21.18 4.05 9.47
CA ALA A 188 21.05 3.43 8.15
C ALA A 188 20.43 2.02 8.21
N LYS A 189 20.85 1.20 9.18
CA LYS A 189 20.25 -0.13 9.41
C LYS A 189 18.77 -0.04 9.78
N ILE A 190 18.39 0.95 10.61
CA ILE A 190 16.99 1.20 10.97
C ILE A 190 16.18 1.61 9.72
N ALA A 191 16.70 2.53 8.91
CA ALA A 191 16.04 2.98 7.68
C ALA A 191 15.82 1.83 6.69
N VAL A 192 16.85 1.00 6.45
CA VAL A 192 16.75 -0.19 5.60
C VAL A 192 15.70 -1.17 6.13
N ALA A 193 15.71 -1.46 7.43
CA ALA A 193 14.75 -2.39 8.04
C ALA A 193 13.32 -1.86 7.98
N ARG A 194 13.13 -0.54 8.17
CA ARG A 194 11.83 0.12 8.06
C ARG A 194 11.31 0.05 6.62
N GLY A 195 12.10 0.47 5.64
CA GLY A 195 11.72 0.40 4.23
C GLY A 195 11.36 -1.01 3.79
N PHE A 196 12.16 -2.00 4.20
CA PHE A 196 11.89 -3.40 3.94
C PHE A 196 10.54 -3.86 4.52
N SER A 197 10.25 -3.50 5.77
CA SER A 197 9.01 -3.87 6.44
C SER A 197 7.78 -3.22 5.81
N VAL A 198 7.87 -1.95 5.40
CA VAL A 198 6.79 -1.27 4.66
C VAL A 198 6.60 -1.91 3.28
N GLY A 199 7.69 -2.31 2.59
CA GLY A 199 7.62 -3.05 1.33
C GLY A 199 6.89 -4.38 1.46
N GLU A 200 7.12 -5.13 2.54
CA GLU A 200 6.35 -6.36 2.85
C GLU A 200 4.86 -6.07 3.08
N GLY A 201 4.53 -4.96 3.76
CA GLY A 201 3.14 -4.53 3.93
C GLY A 201 2.47 -4.19 2.61
N VAL A 202 3.17 -3.50 1.71
CA VAL A 202 2.73 -3.24 0.34
C VAL A 202 2.43 -4.56 -0.38
N ASN A 203 3.32 -5.55 -0.29
CA ASN A 203 3.14 -6.86 -0.91
C ASN A 203 1.98 -7.64 -0.29
N THR A 204 1.76 -7.50 1.01
CA THR A 204 0.61 -8.08 1.72
C THR A 204 -0.71 -7.53 1.18
N ALA A 205 -0.81 -6.21 1.03
CA ALA A 205 -1.99 -5.56 0.46
C ALA A 205 -2.21 -5.97 -1.01
N LYS A 206 -1.15 -5.94 -1.84
CA LYS A 206 -1.19 -6.42 -3.22
C LYS A 206 -1.71 -7.85 -3.30
N HIS A 207 -1.15 -8.73 -2.47
CA HIS A 207 -1.50 -10.16 -2.54
C HIS A 207 -2.97 -10.41 -2.24
N LEU A 208 -3.52 -9.76 -1.19
CA LEU A 208 -4.94 -9.91 -0.88
C LEU A 208 -5.83 -9.39 -2.02
N GLY A 209 -5.51 -8.22 -2.59
CA GLY A 209 -6.26 -7.66 -3.70
C GLY A 209 -6.13 -8.46 -5.00
N ASP A 210 -4.96 -9.07 -5.27
CA ASP A 210 -4.73 -9.83 -6.50
C ASP A 210 -5.36 -11.23 -6.47
N LEU A 211 -5.73 -11.74 -5.29
CA LEU A 211 -6.48 -13.00 -5.18
C LEU A 211 -7.80 -12.89 -5.95
N PRO A 212 -8.17 -13.88 -6.76
CA PRO A 212 -9.52 -13.98 -7.31
C PRO A 212 -10.57 -14.06 -6.19
N ALA A 213 -11.76 -13.54 -6.42
CA ALA A 213 -12.82 -13.47 -5.40
C ALA A 213 -13.18 -14.84 -4.79
N ASN A 214 -13.14 -15.91 -5.58
CA ASN A 214 -13.34 -17.28 -5.08
C ASN A 214 -12.19 -17.79 -4.17
N HIS A 215 -11.07 -17.08 -4.10
CA HIS A 215 -9.94 -17.32 -3.18
C HIS A 215 -9.79 -16.22 -2.11
N ALA A 216 -10.59 -15.18 -2.19
CA ALA A 216 -10.57 -14.03 -1.28
C ALA A 216 -11.96 -13.76 -0.65
N THR A 217 -12.75 -14.80 -0.40
CA THR A 217 -14.04 -14.62 0.29
C THR A 217 -13.83 -14.07 1.71
N PRO A 218 -14.82 -13.40 2.33
CA PRO A 218 -14.66 -12.84 3.67
C PRO A 218 -14.13 -13.86 4.69
N LYS A 219 -14.60 -15.12 4.62
CA LYS A 219 -14.15 -16.23 5.47
C LYS A 219 -12.72 -16.66 5.20
N LEU A 220 -12.28 -16.66 3.93
CA LEU A 220 -10.91 -17.00 3.57
C LEU A 220 -9.93 -15.90 3.96
N ILE A 221 -10.32 -14.62 3.80
CA ILE A 221 -9.53 -13.48 4.29
C ILE A 221 -9.36 -13.58 5.81
N GLU A 222 -10.42 -13.85 6.57
CA GLU A 222 -10.32 -14.09 8.02
C GLU A 222 -9.27 -15.16 8.35
N LYS A 223 -9.30 -16.30 7.65
CA LYS A 223 -8.34 -17.39 7.83
C LYS A 223 -6.91 -16.96 7.52
N ILE A 224 -6.71 -16.23 6.42
CA ILE A 224 -5.39 -15.68 6.03
C ILE A 224 -4.87 -14.75 7.12
N VAL A 225 -5.67 -13.79 7.56
CA VAL A 225 -5.29 -12.82 8.60
C VAL A 225 -4.94 -13.53 9.90
N LYS A 226 -5.81 -14.42 10.42
CA LYS A 226 -5.56 -15.19 11.65
C LYS A 226 -4.27 -16.01 11.59
N ASN A 227 -3.98 -16.62 10.45
CA ASN A 227 -2.76 -17.41 10.29
C ASN A 227 -1.49 -16.53 10.17
N THR A 228 -1.60 -15.39 9.51
CA THR A 228 -0.48 -14.47 9.31
C THR A 228 -0.09 -13.76 10.61
N VAL A 229 -1.07 -13.28 11.38
CA VAL A 229 -0.87 -12.58 12.65
C VAL A 229 -0.06 -13.39 13.66
N LYS A 230 -0.15 -14.72 13.63
CA LYS A 230 0.66 -15.60 14.50
C LYS A 230 2.18 -15.40 14.35
N ASN A 231 2.63 -14.85 13.23
CA ASN A 231 4.05 -14.61 12.95
C ASN A 231 4.54 -13.23 13.40
N TYR A 232 3.65 -12.41 14.00
CA TYR A 232 3.97 -11.05 14.42
C TYR A 232 3.74 -10.90 15.92
N SER A 233 4.79 -10.54 16.66
CA SER A 233 4.64 -10.16 18.07
C SER A 233 3.86 -8.85 18.19
N GLY A 234 2.99 -8.76 19.19
CA GLY A 234 2.20 -7.56 19.45
C GLY A 234 0.89 -7.43 18.67
N LEU A 235 0.64 -8.27 17.65
CA LEU A 235 -0.65 -8.33 16.98
C LEU A 235 -1.61 -9.32 17.66
N LYS A 236 -2.85 -8.88 17.84
CA LYS A 236 -3.98 -9.72 18.23
C LYS A 236 -5.09 -9.58 17.21
N VAL A 237 -5.82 -10.66 16.94
CA VAL A 237 -6.91 -10.67 15.99
C VAL A 237 -8.17 -11.28 16.59
N LYS A 238 -9.30 -10.63 16.38
CA LYS A 238 -10.63 -11.17 16.60
C LYS A 238 -11.48 -10.94 15.36
N SER A 239 -12.56 -11.69 15.21
CA SER A 239 -13.46 -11.57 14.09
C SER A 239 -14.89 -11.64 14.57
N LEU A 240 -15.76 -10.81 14.01
CA LEU A 240 -17.20 -10.85 14.19
C LEU A 240 -17.81 -11.52 12.96
N ASN A 241 -18.61 -12.55 13.20
CA ASN A 241 -19.37 -13.23 12.18
C ASN A 241 -20.75 -12.59 12.01
N GLU A 242 -21.56 -13.08 11.09
CA GLU A 242 -22.89 -12.56 10.77
C GLU A 242 -23.81 -12.48 12.01
N LYS A 243 -23.80 -13.50 12.88
CA LYS A 243 -24.61 -13.50 14.12
C LYS A 243 -24.13 -12.42 15.10
N ASP A 244 -22.83 -12.17 15.17
CA ASP A 244 -22.26 -11.12 16.00
C ASP A 244 -22.64 -9.74 15.46
N LEU A 245 -22.60 -9.54 14.13
CA LEU A 245 -23.03 -8.30 13.47
C LEU A 245 -24.52 -8.03 13.71
N ALA A 246 -25.36 -9.06 13.61
CA ALA A 246 -26.79 -8.95 13.88
C ALA A 246 -27.07 -8.58 15.35
N ARG A 247 -26.37 -9.21 16.32
CA ARG A 247 -26.47 -8.87 17.74
C ARG A 247 -26.05 -7.44 18.05
N LEU A 248 -25.10 -6.90 17.28
CA LEU A 248 -24.65 -5.50 17.35
C LEU A 248 -25.55 -4.54 16.58
N LYS A 249 -26.64 -5.03 15.99
CA LYS A 249 -27.60 -4.24 15.19
C LYS A 249 -26.94 -3.52 13.99
N MET A 250 -25.97 -4.17 13.36
CA MET A 250 -25.27 -3.65 12.17
C MET A 250 -26.10 -3.89 10.90
N GLY A 251 -27.29 -3.31 10.82
CA GLY A 251 -28.20 -3.53 9.70
C GLY A 251 -27.72 -2.95 8.39
N SER A 252 -26.97 -1.85 8.42
CA SER A 252 -26.32 -1.26 7.24
C SER A 252 -25.28 -2.21 6.64
N TYR A 253 -24.43 -2.80 7.46
CA TYR A 253 -23.42 -3.80 7.04
C TYR A 253 -24.05 -5.05 6.46
N LEU A 254 -25.04 -5.61 7.19
CA LEU A 254 -25.71 -6.87 6.81
C LEU A 254 -26.53 -6.73 5.53
N SER A 255 -27.04 -5.53 5.22
CA SER A 255 -27.78 -5.27 3.97
C SER A 255 -26.95 -5.54 2.72
N VAL A 256 -25.64 -5.30 2.78
CA VAL A 256 -24.72 -5.52 1.66
C VAL A 256 -24.53 -7.01 1.37
N SER A 257 -24.29 -7.81 2.41
CA SER A 257 -24.01 -9.24 2.26
C SER A 257 -25.27 -10.10 2.07
N LYS A 258 -26.46 -9.52 2.19
CA LYS A 258 -27.74 -10.25 2.16
C LYS A 258 -27.96 -11.04 0.87
N GLY A 259 -27.40 -10.56 -0.25
CA GLY A 259 -27.51 -11.22 -1.55
C GLY A 259 -26.50 -12.34 -1.80
N SER A 260 -25.45 -12.44 -0.99
CA SER A 260 -24.39 -13.44 -1.14
C SER A 260 -24.63 -14.69 -0.29
N ASP A 261 -24.09 -15.83 -0.73
CA ASP A 261 -23.98 -17.06 0.09
C ASP A 261 -22.71 -17.05 0.96
N GLU A 262 -21.75 -16.15 0.69
CA GLU A 262 -20.55 -15.96 1.50
C GLU A 262 -20.85 -15.04 2.70
N PRO A 263 -20.81 -15.55 3.94
CA PRO A 263 -21.18 -14.78 5.12
C PRO A 263 -20.14 -13.69 5.42
N PRO A 264 -20.59 -12.50 5.82
CA PRO A 264 -19.70 -11.36 6.10
C PRO A 264 -18.79 -11.62 7.29
N ARG A 265 -17.69 -10.90 7.35
CA ARG A 265 -16.72 -10.91 8.45
C ARG A 265 -16.21 -9.50 8.73
N MET A 266 -16.36 -9.03 9.96
CA MET A 266 -15.60 -7.87 10.41
C MET A 266 -14.39 -8.34 11.20
N ILE A 267 -13.18 -8.13 10.66
CA ILE A 267 -11.92 -8.61 11.23
C ILE A 267 -11.25 -7.43 11.92
N ILE A 268 -10.94 -7.58 13.20
CA ILE A 268 -10.33 -6.58 14.04
C ILE A 268 -8.92 -7.03 14.41
N ILE A 269 -7.93 -6.19 14.12
CA ILE A 269 -6.52 -6.43 14.42
C ILE A 269 -6.06 -5.34 15.39
N GLU A 270 -5.56 -5.72 16.54
CA GLU A 270 -5.05 -4.78 17.56
C GLU A 270 -3.53 -4.91 17.63
N TYR A 271 -2.85 -3.77 17.59
CA TYR A 271 -1.41 -3.63 17.81
C TYR A 271 -1.17 -2.71 19.00
N ASN A 272 -0.45 -3.21 20.00
CA ASN A 272 -0.13 -2.49 21.24
C ASN A 272 1.38 -2.31 21.32
N GLY A 273 1.93 -1.38 20.52
CA GLY A 273 3.35 -1.04 20.52
C GLY A 273 3.71 0.17 21.35
N GLY A 274 2.73 1.06 21.60
CA GLY A 274 2.88 2.28 22.39
C GLY A 274 2.60 2.07 23.88
N LYS A 275 2.52 3.16 24.63
CA LYS A 275 2.26 3.11 26.08
C LYS A 275 0.84 2.61 26.37
N LYS A 276 0.69 1.87 27.46
CA LYS A 276 -0.57 1.20 27.84
C LYS A 276 -1.79 2.13 27.91
N ASN A 277 -1.60 3.40 28.27
CA ASN A 277 -2.68 4.38 28.47
C ASN A 277 -2.86 5.32 27.27
N GLU A 278 -2.08 5.17 26.20
CA GLU A 278 -2.25 5.97 25.00
C GLU A 278 -3.44 5.47 24.18
N LYS A 279 -4.29 6.43 23.74
CA LYS A 279 -5.41 6.16 22.87
C LYS A 279 -4.89 5.61 21.52
N PRO A 280 -5.48 4.53 20.98
CA PRO A 280 -5.04 4.00 19.72
C PRO A 280 -5.42 4.93 18.55
N VAL A 281 -4.66 4.82 17.47
CA VAL A 281 -5.12 5.23 16.14
C VAL A 281 -6.05 4.15 15.61
N ALA A 282 -7.12 4.54 14.93
CA ALA A 282 -8.00 3.58 14.28
C ALA A 282 -7.88 3.67 12.76
N LEU A 283 -7.75 2.50 12.14
CA LEU A 283 -7.73 2.33 10.69
C LEU A 283 -8.92 1.44 10.29
N VAL A 284 -9.78 1.92 9.39
CA VAL A 284 -10.95 1.17 8.92
C VAL A 284 -10.83 0.98 7.42
N GLY A 285 -10.96 -0.24 6.94
CA GLY A 285 -10.81 -0.57 5.51
C GLY A 285 -12.04 -1.23 4.92
N LYS A 286 -12.54 -0.67 3.80
CA LYS A 286 -13.54 -1.35 2.95
C LYS A 286 -12.97 -2.67 2.46
N GLY A 287 -13.73 -3.74 2.61
CA GLY A 287 -13.33 -5.09 2.27
C GLY A 287 -14.37 -5.82 1.42
N ILE A 288 -14.93 -5.16 0.40
CA ILE A 288 -15.88 -5.82 -0.50
C ILE A 288 -15.12 -6.77 -1.42
N THR A 289 -15.24 -8.06 -1.13
CA THR A 289 -14.40 -9.09 -1.75
C THR A 289 -14.74 -9.35 -3.22
N PHE A 290 -15.96 -9.07 -3.61
CA PHE A 290 -16.41 -8.89 -4.97
C PHE A 290 -17.65 -8.00 -5.00
N ASP A 291 -17.71 -7.07 -5.93
CA ASP A 291 -18.81 -6.13 -6.06
C ASP A 291 -19.46 -6.20 -7.45
N THR A 292 -20.65 -6.78 -7.50
CA THR A 292 -21.48 -6.78 -8.70
C THR A 292 -22.37 -5.54 -8.83
N GLY A 293 -22.44 -4.70 -7.76
CA GLY A 293 -23.43 -3.66 -7.61
C GLY A 293 -24.73 -4.14 -6.94
N GLY A 294 -24.90 -5.43 -6.73
CA GLY A 294 -26.15 -6.00 -6.24
C GLY A 294 -27.29 -5.89 -7.27
N ILE A 295 -28.50 -5.50 -6.83
CA ILE A 295 -29.65 -5.28 -7.76
C ILE A 295 -29.38 -4.09 -8.70
N SER A 296 -28.66 -3.07 -8.27
CA SER A 296 -28.15 -1.99 -9.12
C SER A 296 -26.92 -2.47 -9.89
N LEU A 297 -27.08 -3.47 -10.76
CA LEU A 297 -26.02 -4.25 -11.38
C LEU A 297 -25.07 -3.40 -12.23
N LYS A 298 -23.77 -3.58 -12.02
CA LYS A 298 -22.70 -2.95 -12.83
C LYS A 298 -22.71 -3.49 -14.27
N PRO A 299 -22.22 -2.70 -15.25
CA PRO A 299 -21.89 -3.23 -16.56
C PRO A 299 -20.86 -4.36 -16.47
N SER A 300 -20.95 -5.36 -17.36
CA SER A 300 -20.02 -6.50 -17.39
C SER A 300 -18.56 -6.09 -17.69
N SER A 301 -18.37 -5.02 -18.46
CA SER A 301 -17.04 -4.49 -18.79
C SER A 301 -16.34 -3.97 -17.55
N GLY A 302 -15.17 -4.55 -17.23
CA GLY A 302 -14.38 -4.18 -16.06
C GLY A 302 -14.87 -4.75 -14.73
N MET A 303 -15.96 -5.55 -14.72
CA MET A 303 -16.47 -6.16 -13.48
C MET A 303 -15.44 -7.12 -12.85
N ASP A 304 -14.56 -7.74 -13.63
CA ASP A 304 -13.46 -8.57 -13.13
C ASP A 304 -12.46 -7.79 -12.25
N GLU A 305 -12.40 -6.46 -12.37
CA GLU A 305 -11.59 -5.58 -11.54
C GLU A 305 -12.20 -5.36 -10.15
N MET A 306 -13.47 -5.70 -9.95
CA MET A 306 -14.17 -5.56 -8.67
C MET A 306 -13.68 -6.55 -7.60
N LYS A 307 -12.76 -7.43 -7.91
CA LYS A 307 -11.97 -8.19 -6.93
C LYS A 307 -11.05 -7.29 -6.09
N TRP A 308 -10.65 -6.11 -6.61
CA TRP A 308 -9.84 -5.12 -5.88
C TRP A 308 -10.65 -4.20 -4.98
N ASP A 309 -11.95 -4.35 -4.95
CA ASP A 309 -12.85 -3.54 -4.13
C ASP A 309 -12.71 -3.81 -2.60
N MET A 310 -11.79 -4.66 -2.25
CA MET A 310 -11.34 -4.96 -0.89
C MET A 310 -9.98 -4.37 -0.54
N CYS A 311 -9.37 -3.54 -1.40
CA CYS A 311 -8.03 -3.01 -1.19
C CYS A 311 -7.92 -2.07 0.03
N GLY A 312 -9.01 -1.46 0.48
CA GLY A 312 -9.05 -0.73 1.75
C GLY A 312 -8.72 -1.65 2.94
N ALA A 313 -9.37 -2.80 3.02
CA ALA A 313 -9.07 -3.82 4.03
C ALA A 313 -7.66 -4.41 3.85
N GLY A 314 -7.23 -4.62 2.59
CA GLY A 314 -5.86 -5.03 2.28
C GLY A 314 -4.81 -4.05 2.78
N THR A 315 -5.07 -2.75 2.64
CA THR A 315 -4.21 -1.68 3.17
C THR A 315 -4.12 -1.74 4.69
N VAL A 316 -5.26 -1.83 5.39
CA VAL A 316 -5.27 -1.98 6.86
C VAL A 316 -4.37 -3.14 7.28
N PHE A 317 -4.54 -4.31 6.67
CA PHE A 317 -3.74 -5.48 7.01
C PHE A 317 -2.25 -5.30 6.73
N GLY A 318 -1.89 -4.72 5.57
CA GLY A 318 -0.50 -4.42 5.21
C GLY A 318 0.16 -3.46 6.19
N VAL A 319 -0.54 -2.40 6.61
CA VAL A 319 -0.07 -1.43 7.61
C VAL A 319 0.14 -2.11 8.97
N MET A 320 -0.83 -2.89 9.46
CA MET A 320 -0.72 -3.59 10.75
C MET A 320 0.50 -4.53 10.79
N CYS A 321 0.74 -5.28 9.71
CA CYS A 321 1.93 -6.12 9.58
C CYS A 321 3.23 -5.31 9.60
N SER A 322 3.27 -4.18 8.88
CA SER A 322 4.43 -3.29 8.84
C SER A 322 4.76 -2.71 10.20
N LEU A 323 3.77 -2.12 10.89
CA LEU A 323 3.93 -1.51 12.21
C LEU A 323 4.43 -2.52 13.25
N ALA A 324 3.88 -3.73 13.26
CA ALA A 324 4.33 -4.79 14.15
C ALA A 324 5.78 -5.22 13.88
N ARG A 325 6.19 -5.28 12.61
CA ARG A 325 7.55 -5.67 12.23
C ARG A 325 8.59 -4.61 12.58
N ILE A 326 8.29 -3.33 12.34
CA ILE A 326 9.19 -2.23 12.74
C ILE A 326 9.16 -1.97 14.25
N LYS A 327 8.24 -2.63 14.97
CA LYS A 327 8.01 -2.38 16.41
C LYS A 327 7.70 -0.91 16.67
N ALA A 328 6.78 -0.34 15.90
CA ALA A 328 6.40 1.07 16.01
C ALA A 328 5.87 1.38 17.42
N ASP A 329 6.31 2.50 17.98
CA ASP A 329 5.89 2.97 19.32
C ASP A 329 4.53 3.68 19.21
N VAL A 330 3.47 2.90 18.94
CA VAL A 330 2.10 3.37 18.75
C VAL A 330 1.09 2.25 19.03
N ASN A 331 -0.08 2.61 19.54
CA ASN A 331 -1.23 1.70 19.63
C ASN A 331 -2.14 1.89 18.44
N VAL A 332 -2.52 0.81 17.76
CA VAL A 332 -3.36 0.86 16.56
C VAL A 332 -4.45 -0.21 16.62
N VAL A 333 -5.66 0.14 16.22
CA VAL A 333 -6.73 -0.81 15.93
C VAL A 333 -7.09 -0.75 14.44
N GLY A 334 -6.93 -1.87 13.73
CA GLY A 334 -7.30 -2.02 12.33
C GLY A 334 -8.61 -2.79 12.20
N ILE A 335 -9.57 -2.29 11.43
CA ILE A 335 -10.83 -2.95 11.13
C ILE A 335 -10.92 -3.20 9.63
N MET A 336 -11.15 -4.46 9.25
CA MET A 336 -11.38 -4.88 7.88
C MET A 336 -12.86 -5.25 7.75
N ALA A 337 -13.63 -4.44 7.03
CA ALA A 337 -15.08 -4.61 6.85
C ALA A 337 -15.35 -5.49 5.62
N CYS A 338 -15.26 -6.82 5.77
CA CYS A 338 -15.33 -7.77 4.66
C CYS A 338 -16.76 -8.28 4.41
N ALA A 339 -17.27 -8.05 3.18
CA ALA A 339 -18.55 -8.54 2.68
C ALA A 339 -18.45 -8.80 1.17
N GLU A 340 -19.43 -9.46 0.59
CA GLU A 340 -19.58 -9.66 -0.85
C GLU A 340 -20.92 -9.09 -1.28
N ASN A 341 -20.97 -8.29 -2.35
CA ASN A 341 -22.18 -7.66 -2.88
C ASN A 341 -22.66 -8.39 -4.14
N MET A 342 -23.72 -9.18 -4.02
CA MET A 342 -24.25 -10.03 -5.09
C MET A 342 -25.74 -9.82 -5.33
N PRO A 343 -26.22 -9.92 -6.60
CA PRO A 343 -27.63 -9.95 -6.90
C PRO A 343 -28.21 -11.35 -6.58
N SER A 344 -29.33 -11.38 -5.91
CA SER A 344 -30.08 -12.62 -5.68
C SER A 344 -31.52 -12.30 -5.26
N ALA A 345 -32.36 -13.33 -5.12
CA ALA A 345 -33.71 -13.16 -4.60
C ALA A 345 -33.76 -12.60 -3.15
N ARG A 346 -32.67 -12.74 -2.40
CA ARG A 346 -32.54 -12.23 -1.01
C ARG A 346 -31.88 -10.85 -0.93
N ALA A 347 -31.30 -10.37 -2.04
CA ALA A 347 -30.55 -9.12 -2.05
C ALA A 347 -31.40 -7.91 -1.63
N THR A 348 -30.75 -6.94 -1.04
CA THR A 348 -31.33 -5.63 -0.73
C THR A 348 -31.77 -4.95 -2.02
N LYS A 349 -32.97 -4.36 -2.02
CA LYS A 349 -33.56 -3.68 -3.17
C LYS A 349 -33.40 -2.17 -3.05
N PRO A 350 -33.21 -1.45 -4.13
CA PRO A 350 -33.37 0.00 -4.12
C PRO A 350 -34.72 0.41 -3.50
N GLY A 351 -34.68 1.35 -2.54
CA GLY A 351 -35.83 1.77 -1.73
C GLY A 351 -35.96 1.03 -0.39
N ASP A 352 -35.21 -0.06 -0.13
CA ASP A 352 -35.19 -0.68 1.20
C ASP A 352 -34.60 0.30 2.23
N VAL A 353 -35.19 0.31 3.44
CA VAL A 353 -34.67 1.08 4.58
C VAL A 353 -34.10 0.13 5.63
N VAL A 354 -32.89 0.44 6.09
CA VAL A 354 -32.19 -0.35 7.12
C VAL A 354 -31.79 0.54 8.29
N THR A 355 -31.64 -0.06 9.48
CA THR A 355 -31.15 0.64 10.66
C THR A 355 -29.68 0.29 10.89
N SER A 356 -28.81 1.29 10.96
CA SER A 356 -27.40 1.13 11.27
C SER A 356 -27.15 0.87 12.76
N MET A 357 -25.93 0.50 13.12
CA MET A 357 -25.50 0.32 14.51
C MET A 357 -25.64 1.61 15.34
N SER A 358 -25.52 2.78 14.71
CA SER A 358 -25.71 4.08 15.39
C SER A 358 -27.18 4.38 15.72
N GLY A 359 -28.11 3.60 15.19
CA GLY A 359 -29.56 3.82 15.31
C GLY A 359 -30.15 4.64 14.17
N GLN A 360 -29.31 5.28 13.35
CA GLN A 360 -29.78 6.04 12.18
C GLN A 360 -30.34 5.09 11.12
N THR A 361 -31.47 5.48 10.52
CA THR A 361 -32.09 4.76 9.40
C THR A 361 -31.51 5.24 8.07
N ILE A 362 -31.29 4.29 7.15
CA ILE A 362 -30.67 4.56 5.84
C ILE A 362 -31.58 4.01 4.75
N GLU A 363 -32.03 4.88 3.85
CA GLU A 363 -32.68 4.49 2.61
C GLU A 363 -31.62 4.13 1.57
N ILE A 364 -31.67 2.90 1.07
CA ILE A 364 -30.71 2.39 0.09
C ILE A 364 -31.28 2.64 -1.31
N LEU A 365 -30.96 3.77 -1.91
CA LEU A 365 -31.41 4.13 -3.26
C LEU A 365 -30.61 3.46 -4.36
N ASN A 366 -29.35 3.09 -4.07
CA ASN A 366 -28.48 2.40 -5.00
C ASN A 366 -27.65 1.34 -4.26
N THR A 367 -27.82 0.08 -4.62
CA THR A 367 -27.09 -1.02 -3.99
C THR A 367 -25.63 -1.14 -4.46
N ASP A 368 -25.21 -0.40 -5.49
CA ASP A 368 -23.81 -0.24 -5.94
C ASP A 368 -23.05 0.85 -5.12
N ALA A 369 -23.71 1.44 -4.15
CA ALA A 369 -23.11 2.30 -3.14
C ALA A 369 -23.02 1.58 -1.78
N GLU A 370 -22.53 0.36 -1.79
CA GLU A 370 -22.48 -0.62 -0.70
C GLU A 370 -21.30 -0.40 0.25
N GLY A 371 -20.16 0.08 -0.27
CA GLY A 371 -18.95 0.29 0.52
C GLY A 371 -19.16 1.23 1.69
N ARG A 372 -19.91 2.31 1.47
CA ARG A 372 -20.26 3.24 2.55
C ARG A 372 -21.22 2.64 3.57
N LEU A 373 -22.01 1.64 3.19
CA LEU A 373 -22.93 0.96 4.11
C LEU A 373 -22.18 0.05 5.09
N VAL A 374 -21.19 -0.72 4.64
CA VAL A 374 -20.35 -1.51 5.56
C VAL A 374 -19.46 -0.62 6.43
N LEU A 375 -18.99 0.51 5.88
CA LEU A 375 -18.17 1.47 6.62
C LEU A 375 -18.96 2.23 7.69
N ALA A 376 -20.24 2.55 7.47
CA ALA A 376 -21.10 3.23 8.46
C ALA A 376 -21.09 2.48 9.80
N ASP A 377 -21.37 1.19 9.78
CA ASP A 377 -21.38 0.37 10.99
C ASP A 377 -19.96 0.13 11.54
N ALA A 378 -18.95 -0.01 10.68
CA ALA A 378 -17.56 -0.16 11.12
C ALA A 378 -17.03 1.12 11.81
N LEU A 379 -17.35 2.31 11.29
CA LEU A 379 -17.02 3.61 11.89
C LEU A 379 -17.73 3.80 13.23
N THR A 380 -19.01 3.41 13.35
CA THR A 380 -19.72 3.41 14.62
C THR A 380 -19.08 2.43 15.62
N TYR A 381 -18.70 1.23 15.16
CA TYR A 381 -18.09 0.21 16.01
C TYR A 381 -16.74 0.64 16.57
N VAL A 382 -15.93 1.36 15.80
CA VAL A 382 -14.57 1.76 16.20
C VAL A 382 -14.56 2.71 17.39
N GLY A 383 -15.62 3.46 17.63
CA GLY A 383 -15.78 4.38 18.76
C GLY A 383 -15.57 3.73 20.13
N ARG A 384 -15.84 2.40 20.27
CA ARG A 384 -15.60 1.64 21.51
C ARG A 384 -14.13 1.60 21.95
N TYR A 385 -13.21 1.83 21.04
CA TYR A 385 -11.76 1.91 21.31
C TYR A 385 -11.31 3.31 21.75
N LYS A 386 -12.22 4.29 21.70
CA LYS A 386 -11.93 5.71 22.01
C LYS A 386 -10.67 6.20 21.30
N PRO A 387 -10.59 6.09 19.97
CA PRO A 387 -9.37 6.39 19.22
C PRO A 387 -8.98 7.87 19.34
N SER A 388 -7.68 8.17 19.17
CA SER A 388 -7.16 9.53 19.07
C SER A 388 -7.61 10.21 17.77
N TYR A 389 -7.64 9.43 16.68
CA TYR A 389 -8.22 9.77 15.40
C TYR A 389 -8.51 8.50 14.59
N VAL A 390 -9.33 8.64 13.57
CA VAL A 390 -9.74 7.55 12.68
C VAL A 390 -9.39 7.90 11.24
N ILE A 391 -8.79 6.97 10.51
CA ILE A 391 -8.63 7.05 9.04
C ILE A 391 -9.34 5.85 8.44
N ASP A 392 -10.32 6.09 7.58
CA ASP A 392 -10.86 5.01 6.76
C ASP A 392 -10.36 5.09 5.32
N MET A 393 -10.20 3.91 4.71
CA MET A 393 -9.69 3.74 3.36
C MET A 393 -10.64 2.85 2.57
N ALA A 394 -11.09 3.34 1.44
CA ALA A 394 -12.03 2.61 0.60
C ALA A 394 -11.81 2.87 -0.89
N THR A 395 -11.92 1.83 -1.69
CA THR A 395 -12.13 1.90 -3.12
C THR A 395 -13.60 2.28 -3.36
N LEU A 396 -13.92 3.57 -3.10
CA LEU A 396 -15.30 3.92 -2.83
C LEU A 396 -16.05 4.42 -4.06
N THR A 397 -15.40 5.25 -4.90
CA THR A 397 -16.14 5.89 -6.00
C THR A 397 -15.34 5.92 -7.31
N GLY A 398 -16.04 5.73 -8.43
CA GLY A 398 -15.49 6.06 -9.74
C GLY A 398 -15.26 7.57 -9.93
N ALA A 399 -15.92 8.41 -9.11
CA ALA A 399 -15.78 9.86 -9.19
C ALA A 399 -14.36 10.33 -8.84
N VAL A 400 -13.69 9.71 -7.89
CA VAL A 400 -12.30 10.06 -7.56
C VAL A 400 -11.33 9.74 -8.70
N VAL A 401 -11.61 8.67 -9.47
CA VAL A 401 -10.81 8.32 -10.66
C VAL A 401 -10.92 9.42 -11.71
N ILE A 402 -12.13 9.97 -11.91
CA ILE A 402 -12.37 11.08 -12.85
C ILE A 402 -11.67 12.36 -12.36
N ALA A 403 -11.73 12.64 -11.05
CA ALA A 403 -11.19 13.87 -10.46
C ALA A 403 -9.64 13.87 -10.40
N LEU A 404 -9.01 12.77 -9.98
CA LEU A 404 -7.58 12.71 -9.65
C LEU A 404 -6.76 11.74 -10.51
N GLY A 405 -7.40 10.99 -11.39
CA GLY A 405 -6.75 9.93 -12.16
C GLY A 405 -6.17 8.86 -11.23
N SER A 406 -5.06 8.23 -11.63
CA SER A 406 -4.39 7.18 -10.83
C SER A 406 -3.21 7.69 -9.99
N HIS A 407 -3.01 9.01 -9.91
CA HIS A 407 -1.80 9.60 -9.34
C HIS A 407 -1.92 9.94 -7.86
N ALA A 408 -3.12 10.23 -7.36
CA ALA A 408 -3.36 10.58 -5.97
C ALA A 408 -4.61 9.89 -5.41
N SER A 409 -4.63 9.63 -4.10
CA SER A 409 -5.83 9.25 -3.37
C SER A 409 -6.58 10.50 -2.94
N GLY A 410 -7.92 10.47 -2.95
CA GLY A 410 -8.73 11.59 -2.46
C GLY A 410 -8.83 11.59 -0.94
N VAL A 411 -8.71 12.75 -0.29
CA VAL A 411 -8.84 12.90 1.17
C VAL A 411 -9.97 13.88 1.49
N MET A 412 -10.93 13.47 2.31
CA MET A 412 -11.94 14.33 2.90
C MET A 412 -11.90 14.14 4.42
N ALA A 413 -11.91 15.22 5.19
CA ALA A 413 -11.73 15.14 6.64
C ALA A 413 -12.60 16.15 7.39
N ASN A 414 -12.98 15.83 8.64
CA ASN A 414 -13.60 16.75 9.56
C ASN A 414 -12.58 17.51 10.44
N ASN A 415 -11.28 17.22 10.27
CA ASN A 415 -10.18 17.82 11.00
C ASN A 415 -9.03 18.17 10.04
N GLN A 416 -8.74 19.47 9.87
CA GLN A 416 -7.73 19.95 8.91
C GLN A 416 -6.32 19.46 9.27
N PHE A 417 -5.95 19.47 10.54
CA PHE A 417 -4.63 18.97 10.96
C PHE A 417 -4.39 17.51 10.53
N LEU A 418 -5.42 16.67 10.64
CA LEU A 418 -5.32 15.28 10.19
C LEU A 418 -5.17 15.18 8.66
N ALA A 419 -5.91 16.00 7.92
CA ALA A 419 -5.78 16.06 6.46
C ALA A 419 -4.38 16.49 6.03
N ASP A 420 -3.85 17.55 6.63
CA ASP A 420 -2.50 18.08 6.34
C ASP A 420 -1.43 17.00 6.60
N LYS A 421 -1.54 16.27 7.72
CA LYS A 421 -0.60 15.18 8.05
C LYS A 421 -0.65 14.01 7.07
N ILE A 422 -1.83 13.65 6.58
CA ILE A 422 -1.98 12.63 5.53
C ILE A 422 -1.30 13.09 4.24
N ILE A 423 -1.48 14.35 3.84
CA ILE A 423 -0.87 14.92 2.63
C ILE A 423 0.65 14.99 2.77
N GLU A 424 1.16 15.50 3.90
CA GLU A 424 2.60 15.54 4.19
C GLU A 424 3.22 14.14 4.10
N SER A 425 2.57 13.12 4.69
CA SER A 425 3.03 11.72 4.59
C SER A 425 2.98 11.19 3.16
N GLY A 426 2.02 11.64 2.37
CA GLY A 426 1.93 11.33 0.93
C GLY A 426 3.12 11.87 0.14
N GLU A 427 3.50 13.12 0.39
CA GLU A 427 4.68 13.75 -0.23
C GLU A 427 5.99 13.11 0.27
N GLU A 428 6.08 12.80 1.57
CA GLU A 428 7.27 12.14 2.15
C GLU A 428 7.52 10.76 1.54
N THR A 429 6.46 10.01 1.30
CA THR A 429 6.56 8.63 0.82
C THR A 429 6.45 8.49 -0.69
N GLY A 430 6.09 9.57 -1.42
CA GLY A 430 5.76 9.52 -2.84
C GLY A 430 4.47 8.76 -3.14
N ASP A 431 3.63 8.54 -2.14
CA ASP A 431 2.30 7.91 -2.24
C ASP A 431 1.22 8.99 -2.09
N ARG A 432 1.12 9.85 -3.08
CA ARG A 432 0.41 11.12 -3.05
C ARG A 432 -1.07 11.00 -2.67
N ALA A 433 -1.53 11.99 -1.92
CA ALA A 433 -2.93 12.24 -1.62
C ALA A 433 -3.28 13.71 -1.88
N TRP A 434 -4.56 13.99 -2.16
CA TRP A 434 -5.06 15.33 -2.42
C TRP A 434 -6.35 15.57 -1.67
N GLN A 435 -6.45 16.72 -0.96
CA GLN A 435 -7.63 17.06 -0.20
C GLN A 435 -8.75 17.58 -1.10
N LEU A 436 -9.95 17.07 -0.88
CA LEU A 436 -11.21 17.55 -1.44
C LEU A 436 -12.09 18.12 -0.32
N PRO A 437 -12.97 19.10 -0.61
CA PRO A 437 -13.77 19.77 0.40
C PRO A 437 -14.81 18.84 1.04
N LEU A 438 -15.19 19.13 2.30
CA LEU A 438 -16.27 18.46 3.01
C LEU A 438 -17.17 19.53 3.69
N TRP A 439 -17.76 20.41 2.89
CA TRP A 439 -18.59 21.52 3.37
C TRP A 439 -20.02 21.08 3.69
N ASN A 440 -20.75 21.91 4.42
CA ASN A 440 -22.11 21.60 4.85
C ASN A 440 -23.09 21.46 3.68
N GLU A 441 -22.85 22.15 2.58
CA GLU A 441 -23.61 22.05 1.34
C GLU A 441 -23.62 20.62 0.81
N TYR A 442 -22.49 19.92 0.85
CA TYR A 442 -22.40 18.52 0.43
C TYR A 442 -23.08 17.56 1.42
N LYS A 443 -23.08 17.90 2.71
CA LYS A 443 -23.74 17.06 3.74
C LYS A 443 -25.24 17.02 3.60
N SER A 444 -25.85 18.01 2.95
CA SER A 444 -27.29 18.07 2.71
C SER A 444 -27.77 17.11 1.61
N CYS A 445 -26.86 16.56 0.79
CA CYS A 445 -27.20 15.71 -0.37
C CYS A 445 -27.80 14.35 0.01
N THR A 446 -27.61 13.91 1.27
CA THR A 446 -28.12 12.62 1.76
C THR A 446 -29.52 12.70 2.37
N LYS A 447 -30.21 13.81 2.26
CA LYS A 447 -31.59 13.97 2.75
C LYS A 447 -32.56 13.09 1.95
N THR A 448 -33.50 12.47 2.65
CA THR A 448 -34.59 11.68 2.07
C THR A 448 -35.87 11.91 2.86
N ASN A 449 -37.03 11.56 2.29
CA ASN A 449 -38.32 11.61 2.96
C ASN A 449 -38.66 10.35 3.75
N PHE A 450 -37.89 9.26 3.59
CA PHE A 450 -38.27 7.92 4.06
C PHE A 450 -37.34 7.36 5.15
N ALA A 451 -36.19 8.02 5.40
CA ALA A 451 -35.23 7.64 6.43
C ALA A 451 -34.47 8.88 6.92
N ASP A 452 -33.59 8.71 7.91
CA ASP A 452 -32.73 9.80 8.37
C ASP A 452 -31.70 10.19 7.29
N LEU A 453 -31.25 9.21 6.49
CA LEU A 453 -30.26 9.39 5.43
C LEU A 453 -30.60 8.54 4.21
N ALA A 454 -30.22 9.01 3.01
CA ALA A 454 -30.08 8.17 1.82
C ALA A 454 -28.61 7.79 1.61
N ASN A 455 -28.35 6.57 1.09
CA ASN A 455 -26.97 6.14 0.82
C ASN A 455 -26.33 6.83 -0.38
N ILE A 456 -27.10 7.47 -1.24
CA ILE A 456 -26.65 8.34 -2.33
C ILE A 456 -27.47 9.62 -2.38
N GLY A 457 -26.93 10.64 -3.05
CA GLY A 457 -27.62 11.90 -3.33
C GLY A 457 -26.80 12.75 -4.29
N GLY A 458 -27.39 13.86 -4.79
CA GLY A 458 -26.68 14.85 -5.58
C GLY A 458 -26.39 14.48 -7.05
N GLY A 459 -26.97 13.42 -7.58
CA GLY A 459 -26.75 13.00 -8.98
C GLY A 459 -25.31 12.53 -9.23
N ARG A 460 -24.70 12.95 -10.36
CA ARG A 460 -23.32 12.59 -10.74
C ARG A 460 -22.26 13.54 -10.20
N GLU A 461 -22.67 14.71 -9.72
CA GLU A 461 -21.78 15.77 -9.25
C GLU A 461 -21.16 15.39 -7.91
N ALA A 462 -19.89 15.76 -7.71
CA ALA A 462 -19.17 15.62 -6.45
C ALA A 462 -19.27 14.22 -5.79
N GLY A 463 -19.38 13.14 -6.57
CA GLY A 463 -19.71 11.79 -6.08
C GLY A 463 -18.82 11.29 -4.94
N THR A 464 -17.49 11.55 -5.00
CA THR A 464 -16.58 11.16 -3.92
C THR A 464 -16.80 11.98 -2.64
N ILE A 465 -17.12 13.27 -2.78
CA ILE A 465 -17.41 14.18 -1.66
C ILE A 465 -18.74 13.79 -1.00
N HIS A 466 -19.77 13.46 -1.79
CA HIS A 466 -21.06 13.00 -1.28
C HIS A 466 -20.93 11.66 -0.51
N ALA A 467 -20.06 10.77 -1.00
CA ALA A 467 -19.75 9.52 -0.28
C ALA A 467 -19.11 9.80 1.09
N ALA A 468 -18.14 10.71 1.13
CA ALA A 468 -17.51 11.13 2.38
C ALA A 468 -18.49 11.89 3.29
N ALA A 469 -19.40 12.71 2.73
CA ALA A 469 -20.44 13.41 3.47
C ALA A 469 -21.40 12.43 4.18
N PHE A 470 -21.77 11.32 3.51
CA PHE A 470 -22.51 10.22 4.14
C PHE A 470 -21.72 9.60 5.30
N LEU A 471 -20.45 9.23 5.07
CA LEU A 471 -19.60 8.61 6.10
C LEU A 471 -19.36 9.52 7.29
N SER A 472 -19.28 10.84 7.09
CA SER A 472 -19.06 11.82 8.15
C SER A 472 -20.13 11.76 9.24
N LYS A 473 -21.37 11.30 8.92
CA LYS A 473 -22.46 11.12 9.87
C LYS A 473 -22.22 10.02 10.91
N PHE A 474 -21.27 9.12 10.64
CA PHE A 474 -20.88 8.01 11.51
C PHE A 474 -19.53 8.24 12.19
N ALA A 475 -18.95 9.45 12.02
CA ALA A 475 -17.64 9.83 12.52
C ALA A 475 -17.63 11.19 13.23
N GLU A 476 -18.80 11.68 13.69
CA GLU A 476 -18.93 13.01 14.31
C GLU A 476 -18.20 13.10 15.67
N ASP A 477 -18.06 11.99 16.39
CA ASP A 477 -17.50 11.95 17.75
C ASP A 477 -15.96 11.94 17.80
N TYR A 478 -15.26 11.92 16.67
CA TYR A 478 -13.80 11.85 16.63
C TYR A 478 -13.19 12.60 15.45
N LYS A 479 -11.90 12.91 15.55
CA LYS A 479 -11.11 13.40 14.42
C LYS A 479 -11.05 12.30 13.37
N TRP A 480 -11.50 12.59 12.17
CA TRP A 480 -11.66 11.60 11.11
C TRP A 480 -11.21 12.12 9.75
N ALA A 481 -10.63 11.23 8.97
CA ALA A 481 -10.37 11.40 7.56
C ALA A 481 -10.79 10.16 6.78
N HIS A 482 -11.45 10.37 5.66
CA HIS A 482 -11.74 9.38 4.63
C HIS A 482 -10.72 9.48 3.51
N MET A 483 -10.18 8.34 3.08
CA MET A 483 -9.35 8.23 1.88
C MET A 483 -10.08 7.40 0.82
N ASP A 484 -10.51 8.05 -0.26
CA ASP A 484 -11.00 7.34 -1.45
C ASP A 484 -9.81 6.91 -2.31
N ILE A 485 -9.55 5.61 -2.31
CA ILE A 485 -8.39 4.98 -2.96
C ILE A 485 -8.74 4.26 -4.26
N ALA A 486 -9.96 4.40 -4.78
CA ALA A 486 -10.38 3.75 -6.02
C ALA A 486 -9.47 4.11 -7.22
N ALA A 487 -8.92 5.34 -7.21
CA ALA A 487 -8.00 5.82 -8.23
C ALA A 487 -6.57 5.21 -8.14
N SER A 488 -6.16 4.74 -6.96
CA SER A 488 -4.75 4.42 -6.68
C SER A 488 -4.48 2.98 -6.25
N ALA A 489 -5.50 2.23 -5.81
CA ALA A 489 -5.33 0.91 -5.18
C ALA A 489 -4.96 -0.20 -6.17
N TRP A 490 -5.31 -0.07 -7.45
CA TRP A 490 -4.92 -1.01 -8.51
C TRP A 490 -4.59 -0.28 -9.81
N SER A 491 -4.04 -1.04 -10.76
CA SER A 491 -3.78 -0.61 -12.14
C SER A 491 -4.48 -1.56 -13.09
N SER A 492 -5.13 -1.03 -14.13
CA SER A 492 -5.75 -1.82 -15.18
C SER A 492 -4.75 -2.21 -16.29
N SER A 493 -3.59 -1.53 -16.37
CA SER A 493 -2.54 -1.84 -17.37
C SER A 493 -1.12 -1.52 -16.81
N PRO A 494 -0.31 -2.54 -16.51
CA PRO A 494 -0.70 -3.94 -16.35
C PRO A 494 -1.64 -4.12 -15.14
N LYS A 495 -2.57 -5.08 -15.26
CA LYS A 495 -3.52 -5.37 -14.17
C LYS A 495 -2.81 -5.85 -12.91
N GLY A 496 -3.13 -5.24 -11.77
CA GLY A 496 -2.60 -5.65 -10.48
C GLY A 496 -2.78 -4.63 -9.37
N GLY A 497 -2.84 -5.10 -8.13
CA GLY A 497 -2.83 -4.27 -6.94
C GLY A 497 -1.55 -3.45 -6.81
N THR A 498 -1.65 -2.20 -6.40
CA THR A 498 -0.50 -1.31 -6.19
C THR A 498 0.05 -1.39 -4.76
N GLY A 499 -0.80 -1.77 -3.81
CA GLY A 499 -0.53 -1.72 -2.38
C GLY A 499 -0.55 -0.31 -1.79
N ARG A 500 -1.06 0.68 -2.55
CA ARG A 500 -1.32 2.03 -2.05
C ARG A 500 -2.64 2.05 -1.23
N PRO A 501 -2.70 2.83 -0.18
CA PRO A 501 -1.72 3.77 0.38
C PRO A 501 -0.93 3.23 1.61
N VAL A 502 -0.47 1.96 1.62
CA VAL A 502 0.29 1.40 2.75
C VAL A 502 1.48 2.27 3.16
N PRO A 503 2.36 2.76 2.23
CA PRO A 503 3.49 3.60 2.63
C PRO A 503 3.07 4.89 3.32
N LEU A 504 2.08 5.60 2.77
CA LEU A 504 1.54 6.83 3.33
C LEU A 504 0.98 6.61 4.73
N ILE A 505 0.16 5.59 4.94
CA ILE A 505 -0.47 5.31 6.24
C ILE A 505 0.58 4.87 7.27
N CYS A 506 1.56 4.03 6.89
CA CYS A 506 2.66 3.67 7.79
C CYS A 506 3.43 4.90 8.28
N ASP A 507 3.68 5.85 7.40
CA ASP A 507 4.36 7.10 7.73
C ASP A 507 3.48 7.97 8.64
N SER A 508 2.26 8.26 8.23
CA SER A 508 1.30 9.08 8.99
C SER A 508 1.09 8.56 10.41
N VAL A 509 0.95 7.25 10.60
CA VAL A 509 0.72 6.63 11.92
C VAL A 509 1.98 6.61 12.77
N SER A 510 3.17 6.39 12.18
CA SER A 510 4.42 6.23 12.93
C SER A 510 5.04 7.56 13.38
N TYR A 511 4.88 8.65 12.60
CA TYR A 511 5.50 9.95 12.88
C TYR A 511 4.58 10.94 13.59
N THR A 512 3.26 10.87 13.39
CA THR A 512 2.31 11.80 14.01
C THR A 512 2.21 11.66 15.53
N HIS A 513 2.56 10.49 16.10
CA HIS A 513 2.61 10.32 17.55
C HIS A 513 3.78 11.06 18.22
N LEU A 514 4.85 11.35 17.49
CA LEU A 514 6.02 12.06 18.05
C LEU A 514 5.84 13.60 18.08
N THR A 515 4.79 14.15 17.45
CA THR A 515 4.65 15.60 17.25
C THR A 515 3.28 16.18 17.58
N LEU A 516 2.35 15.43 18.20
CA LEU A 516 1.15 16.06 18.77
C LEU A 516 1.58 16.95 19.94
N PRO A 517 1.50 18.29 19.84
CA PRO A 517 1.67 19.12 21.02
C PRO A 517 0.59 18.70 22.02
N THR A 518 1.01 18.30 23.20
CA THR A 518 0.13 18.28 24.36
C THR A 518 -0.32 19.73 24.54
N ILE A 519 -1.49 20.08 24.02
CA ILE A 519 -2.13 21.34 24.41
C ILE A 519 -2.54 21.12 25.86
N THR A 520 -1.58 21.40 26.75
CA THR A 520 -1.88 21.69 28.14
C THR A 520 -2.57 23.04 28.14
N GLY A 521 -3.83 23.03 28.47
CA GLY A 521 -4.79 24.02 28.83
C GLY A 521 -4.53 25.51 28.60
N VAL A 522 -5.46 26.16 27.98
CA VAL A 522 -5.99 27.44 28.48
C VAL A 522 -7.47 27.21 28.75
#